data_451015d7d95ca99e6150d247dda783d6
#
_entry.id   451015d7d95ca99e6150d247dda783d6
#
_cell.length_a   1.000
_cell.length_b   1.000
_cell.length_c   1.000
_cell.angle_alpha   90.00
_cell.angle_beta   90.00
_cell.angle_gamma   90.00
#
_symmetry.space_group_name_H-M   'P 1'
#
loop_
_entity.id
_entity.type
_entity.pdbx_description
1 polymer ?
#
loop_
_entity_poly.entity_id
_entity_poly.type
_entity_poly.pdbx_seq_one_letter_code
_entity_poly.pdbx_strand_id
1 'polypeptide(L)'
;MTKNYVLIVGSRKTKKLTIVQTVFGVNDLSSSLDKNTETHAGIIIPNGKIASKYYTADIDIFIDEVKPTFKSYKEWLDEFGGVQMKELRDSIQGLIITSNVQVLSKHLKQLTSKLQFISDLLDKEYIGSHQDDNSFQWTGFKVVVAFVGENSGQVTGSHLKKLEDEILCAGFDFVIERSTSSLMSEGNEETDIMDELKAIVETTRWPEMRLVNENEAKSPQVPETTEKLVTNLDEIVSSLDKAKETASHISNYDERNAYVKEKVDELLRKLNV
;
A
#
# COMPACT_ATOMS: atom_id res chain seq x y z
N MET A 1 21.11 -0.84 -13.14
CA MET A 1 20.31 -1.40 -12.05
C MET A 1 19.36 -0.30 -11.62
N THR A 2 18.09 -0.48 -11.92
CA THR A 2 17.02 0.38 -11.41
C THR A 2 16.84 0.02 -9.94
N LYS A 3 17.07 0.96 -9.04
CA LYS A 3 16.84 0.73 -7.61
C LYS A 3 15.38 1.05 -7.29
N ASN A 4 14.82 0.35 -6.30
CA ASN A 4 13.51 0.69 -5.76
C ASN A 4 13.64 1.86 -4.79
N TYR A 5 12.93 2.94 -5.02
CA TYR A 5 12.97 4.12 -4.17
C TYR A 5 11.61 4.42 -3.55
N VAL A 6 11.61 4.84 -2.29
CA VAL A 6 10.43 5.36 -1.59
C VAL A 6 10.74 6.76 -1.09
N LEU A 7 9.84 7.69 -1.32
CA LEU A 7 9.91 9.04 -0.80
C LEU A 7 8.98 9.21 0.40
N ILE A 8 9.53 9.61 1.54
CA ILE A 8 8.77 9.88 2.77
C ILE A 8 8.90 11.35 3.10
N VAL A 9 7.82 12.10 3.04
CA VAL A 9 7.79 13.53 3.38
C VAL A 9 6.87 13.79 4.56
N GLY A 10 7.26 14.74 5.41
CA GLY A 10 6.42 15.16 6.52
C GLY A 10 7.16 15.99 7.56
N SER A 11 6.46 16.47 8.56
CA SER A 11 7.07 17.26 9.61
C SER A 11 7.97 16.40 10.53
N ARG A 12 8.85 17.04 11.29
CA ARG A 12 9.81 16.34 12.16
C ARG A 12 9.13 15.36 13.14
N LYS A 13 7.95 15.70 13.64
CA LYS A 13 7.23 14.93 14.67
C LYS A 13 6.29 13.86 14.11
N THR A 14 6.31 13.55 12.81
CA THR A 14 5.39 12.60 12.17
C THR A 14 5.99 11.21 11.99
N LYS A 15 6.79 10.76 12.95
CA LYS A 15 7.29 9.36 13.06
C LYS A 15 7.93 8.78 11.78
N LYS A 16 8.45 9.62 10.87
CA LYS A 16 9.07 9.15 9.60
C LYS A 16 10.16 8.08 9.83
N LEU A 17 11.03 8.28 10.82
CA LEU A 17 12.09 7.32 11.14
C LEU A 17 11.54 6.00 11.71
N THR A 18 10.46 6.06 12.48
CA THR A 18 9.76 4.86 12.96
C THR A 18 9.19 4.06 11.79
N ILE A 19 8.59 4.72 10.79
CA ILE A 19 8.13 4.09 9.56
C ILE A 19 9.30 3.37 8.87
N VAL A 20 10.45 4.04 8.73
CA VAL A 20 11.64 3.43 8.10
C VAL A 20 12.10 2.19 8.85
N GLN A 21 12.12 2.23 10.18
CA GLN A 21 12.55 1.10 11.00
C GLN A 21 11.55 -0.06 10.96
N THR A 22 10.26 0.23 11.11
CA THR A 22 9.24 -0.81 11.29
C THR A 22 8.76 -1.39 9.96
N VAL A 23 8.50 -0.53 8.96
CA VAL A 23 7.95 -0.96 7.67
C VAL A 23 9.03 -1.47 6.73
N PHE A 24 10.18 -0.78 6.70
CA PHE A 24 11.28 -1.11 5.79
C PHE A 24 12.44 -1.86 6.46
N GLY A 25 12.32 -2.22 7.74
CA GLY A 25 13.26 -3.08 8.44
C GLY A 25 14.67 -2.52 8.63
N VAL A 26 14.85 -1.20 8.59
CA VAL A 26 16.16 -0.56 8.80
C VAL A 26 16.44 -0.41 10.30
N ASN A 27 17.24 -1.29 10.86
CA ASN A 27 17.54 -1.30 12.30
C ASN A 27 18.55 -0.22 12.73
N ASP A 28 19.50 0.11 11.88
CA ASP A 28 20.55 1.09 12.18
C ASP A 28 20.46 2.31 11.26
N LEU A 29 20.04 3.43 11.84
CA LEU A 29 19.96 4.72 11.18
C LEU A 29 21.21 5.59 11.42
N SER A 30 22.15 5.12 12.25
CA SER A 30 23.31 5.93 12.68
C SER A 30 24.25 6.33 11.54
N SER A 31 24.31 5.50 10.48
CA SER A 31 25.12 5.76 9.30
C SER A 31 24.52 6.85 8.38
N SER A 32 23.22 7.05 8.45
CA SER A 32 22.48 7.98 7.58
C SER A 32 22.08 9.28 8.30
N LEU A 33 22.06 9.25 9.64
CA LEU A 33 21.69 10.38 10.48
C LEU A 33 22.96 10.94 11.13
N ASP A 34 23.36 12.15 10.74
CA ASP A 34 24.38 12.88 11.48
C ASP A 34 23.78 13.33 12.82
N LYS A 35 24.45 12.99 13.93
CA LYS A 35 23.99 13.30 15.30
C LYS A 35 23.75 14.79 15.56
N ASN A 36 24.30 15.65 14.71
CA ASN A 36 24.20 17.10 14.80
C ASN A 36 23.18 17.72 13.85
N THR A 37 22.49 16.92 13.00
CA THR A 37 21.48 17.47 12.09
C THR A 37 20.17 17.74 12.81
N GLU A 38 19.77 19.01 12.82
CA GLU A 38 18.48 19.44 13.36
C GLU A 38 17.28 19.11 12.44
N THR A 39 17.55 18.73 11.19
CA THR A 39 16.53 18.44 10.17
C THR A 39 16.72 17.06 9.56
N HIS A 40 15.63 16.44 9.10
CA HIS A 40 15.63 15.18 8.34
C HIS A 40 15.45 15.42 6.83
N ALA A 41 15.59 16.66 6.34
CA ALA A 41 15.44 16.98 4.93
C ALA A 41 16.61 16.46 4.08
N GLY A 42 16.30 15.83 2.95
CA GLY A 42 17.29 15.36 1.98
C GLY A 42 18.12 14.15 2.44
N ILE A 43 17.63 13.38 3.43
CA ILE A 43 18.34 12.19 3.92
C ILE A 43 18.02 11.01 3.00
N ILE A 44 19.06 10.25 2.64
CA ILE A 44 18.93 8.96 1.94
C ILE A 44 19.30 7.85 2.91
N ILE A 45 18.38 6.91 3.10
CA ILE A 45 18.59 5.74 3.92
C ILE A 45 18.60 4.51 3.00
N PRO A 46 19.77 3.92 2.78
CA PRO A 46 19.91 2.73 1.95
C PRO A 46 19.55 1.45 2.70
N ASN A 47 19.39 0.37 1.96
CA ASN A 47 19.25 -0.99 2.47
C ASN A 47 17.99 -1.27 3.29
N GLY A 48 16.92 -0.53 3.08
CA GLY A 48 15.60 -0.95 3.51
C GLY A 48 15.20 -2.25 2.80
N LYS A 49 14.38 -3.08 3.43
CA LYS A 49 13.94 -4.36 2.89
C LYS A 49 12.45 -4.56 3.09
N ILE A 50 11.82 -5.05 2.05
CA ILE A 50 10.48 -5.62 2.15
C ILE A 50 10.62 -7.11 1.99
N ALA A 51 10.06 -7.87 2.91
CA ALA A 51 10.05 -9.32 2.87
C ALA A 51 8.62 -9.81 3.12
N SER A 52 7.97 -10.25 2.06
CA SER A 52 6.69 -10.95 2.11
C SER A 52 6.92 -12.46 1.96
N LYS A 53 5.87 -13.25 2.09
CA LYS A 53 5.96 -14.70 1.82
C LYS A 53 6.22 -15.03 0.35
N TYR A 54 6.02 -14.09 -0.56
CA TYR A 54 6.13 -14.32 -2.01
C TYR A 54 7.39 -13.73 -2.63
N TYR A 55 7.92 -12.65 -2.05
CA TYR A 55 9.07 -11.94 -2.62
C TYR A 55 9.84 -11.15 -1.56
N THR A 56 11.05 -10.77 -1.93
CA THR A 56 11.87 -9.78 -1.23
C THR A 56 12.24 -8.65 -2.18
N ALA A 57 12.32 -7.42 -1.67
CA ALA A 57 12.79 -6.27 -2.41
C ALA A 57 13.72 -5.40 -1.53
N ASP A 58 14.83 -4.96 -2.13
CA ASP A 58 15.73 -3.99 -1.49
C ASP A 58 15.25 -2.57 -1.87
N ILE A 59 15.18 -1.67 -0.87
CA ILE A 59 14.58 -0.33 -1.01
C ILE A 59 15.56 0.72 -0.50
N ASP A 60 15.78 1.77 -1.28
CA ASP A 60 16.43 2.98 -0.78
C ASP A 60 15.34 4.02 -0.45
N ILE A 61 15.45 4.69 0.69
CA ILE A 61 14.42 5.58 1.20
C ILE A 61 14.94 7.01 1.21
N PHE A 62 14.22 7.90 0.52
CA PHE A 62 14.43 9.34 0.60
C PHE A 62 13.54 9.93 1.67
N ILE A 63 14.11 10.69 2.59
CA ILE A 63 13.35 11.42 3.60
C ILE A 63 13.45 12.91 3.33
N ASP A 64 12.30 13.56 3.29
CA ASP A 64 12.21 15.00 3.24
C ASP A 64 11.42 15.57 4.41
N GLU A 65 11.65 16.84 4.73
CA GLU A 65 11.05 17.49 5.88
C GLU A 65 10.37 18.80 5.53
N VAL A 66 9.12 18.92 5.95
CA VAL A 66 8.33 20.15 5.84
C VAL A 66 7.94 20.66 7.23
N LYS A 67 7.68 21.96 7.36
CA LYS A 67 7.10 22.49 8.60
C LYS A 67 5.68 21.96 8.79
N PRO A 68 5.20 21.82 10.05
CA PRO A 68 3.85 21.30 10.35
C PRO A 68 2.76 22.33 10.06
N THR A 69 2.77 22.91 8.86
CA THR A 69 1.79 23.90 8.38
C THR A 69 1.32 23.54 7.00
N PHE A 70 0.05 23.80 6.71
CA PHE A 70 -0.49 23.58 5.37
C PHE A 70 0.30 24.31 4.27
N LYS A 71 0.74 25.54 4.54
CA LYS A 71 1.55 26.33 3.59
C LYS A 71 2.80 25.56 3.15
N SER A 72 3.52 24.96 4.09
CA SER A 72 4.75 24.23 3.79
C SER A 72 4.49 22.95 3.02
N TYR A 73 3.42 22.19 3.36
CA TYR A 73 2.99 21.04 2.57
C TYR A 73 2.58 21.42 1.15
N LYS A 74 1.83 22.54 1.02
CA LYS A 74 1.43 23.04 -0.29
C LYS A 74 2.64 23.45 -1.14
N GLU A 75 3.58 24.18 -0.58
CA GLU A 75 4.82 24.60 -1.26
C GLU A 75 5.62 23.37 -1.72
N TRP A 76 5.75 22.37 -0.85
CA TRP A 76 6.42 21.12 -1.19
C TRP A 76 5.70 20.36 -2.31
N LEU A 77 4.37 20.22 -2.26
CA LEU A 77 3.59 19.57 -3.31
C LEU A 77 3.67 20.32 -4.64
N ASP A 78 3.69 21.65 -4.61
CA ASP A 78 3.87 22.48 -5.80
C ASP A 78 5.27 22.29 -6.41
N GLU A 79 6.30 22.20 -5.60
CA GLU A 79 7.68 21.90 -6.01
C GLU A 79 7.80 20.49 -6.56
N PHE A 80 7.29 19.49 -5.83
CA PHE A 80 7.28 18.09 -6.25
C PHE A 80 6.55 17.89 -7.58
N GLY A 81 5.46 18.63 -7.83
CA GLY A 81 4.75 18.66 -9.12
C GLY A 81 5.46 19.45 -10.23
N GLY A 82 6.56 20.14 -9.91
CA GLY A 82 7.34 20.93 -10.87
C GLY A 82 8.21 20.09 -11.81
N VAL A 83 8.64 20.70 -12.92
CA VAL A 83 9.45 20.03 -13.96
C VAL A 83 10.79 19.56 -13.39
N GLN A 84 11.37 20.31 -12.43
CA GLN A 84 12.66 20.00 -11.82
C GLN A 84 12.66 18.68 -11.04
N MET A 85 11.51 18.26 -10.51
CA MET A 85 11.37 17.02 -9.74
C MET A 85 10.96 15.81 -10.58
N LYS A 86 10.93 15.94 -11.91
CA LYS A 86 10.52 14.84 -12.79
C LYS A 86 11.40 13.61 -12.61
N GLU A 87 12.72 13.77 -12.59
CA GLU A 87 13.65 12.63 -12.41
C GLU A 87 13.42 11.89 -11.09
N LEU A 88 13.07 12.61 -10.01
CA LEU A 88 12.72 12.01 -8.73
C LEU A 88 11.40 11.23 -8.86
N ARG A 89 10.36 11.82 -9.48
CA ARG A 89 9.08 11.14 -9.69
C ARG A 89 9.22 9.90 -10.57
N ASP A 90 10.06 9.94 -11.60
CA ASP A 90 10.33 8.79 -12.48
C ASP A 90 11.10 7.66 -11.75
N SER A 91 11.79 7.96 -10.65
CA SER A 91 12.61 6.98 -9.92
C SER A 91 11.90 6.33 -8.75
N ILE A 92 10.87 6.95 -8.17
CA ILE A 92 10.18 6.42 -6.98
C ILE A 92 9.10 5.40 -7.35
N GLN A 93 8.91 4.41 -6.47
CA GLN A 93 7.81 3.45 -6.49
C GLN A 93 6.87 3.62 -5.30
N GLY A 94 7.14 4.56 -4.42
CA GLY A 94 6.28 4.85 -3.28
C GLY A 94 6.39 6.30 -2.83
N LEU A 95 5.24 6.88 -2.49
CA LEU A 95 5.13 8.21 -1.91
C LEU A 95 4.33 8.15 -0.61
N ILE A 96 5.00 8.44 0.51
CA ILE A 96 4.41 8.50 1.85
C ILE A 96 4.40 9.94 2.31
N ILE A 97 3.22 10.52 2.52
CA ILE A 97 3.05 11.85 3.08
C ILE A 97 2.57 11.72 4.52
N THR A 98 3.41 12.10 5.47
CA THR A 98 3.07 12.01 6.90
C THR A 98 2.67 13.38 7.44
N SER A 99 1.54 13.47 8.13
CA SER A 99 1.05 14.74 8.68
C SER A 99 0.24 14.55 9.96
N ASN A 100 -0.02 15.65 10.65
CA ASN A 100 -0.96 15.67 11.77
C ASN A 100 -2.40 15.84 11.24
N VAL A 101 -3.35 15.10 11.81
CA VAL A 101 -4.78 15.18 11.47
C VAL A 101 -5.30 16.62 11.46
N GLN A 102 -4.86 17.47 12.39
CA GLN A 102 -5.30 18.87 12.45
C GLN A 102 -4.86 19.69 11.22
N VAL A 103 -3.65 19.45 10.71
CA VAL A 103 -3.14 20.12 9.51
C VAL A 103 -3.93 19.70 8.29
N LEU A 104 -4.21 18.40 8.16
CA LEU A 104 -4.99 17.82 7.06
C LEU A 104 -6.42 18.34 7.07
N SER A 105 -7.11 18.26 8.21
CA SER A 105 -8.54 18.61 8.33
C SER A 105 -8.81 20.09 8.10
N LYS A 106 -7.92 20.97 8.57
CA LYS A 106 -8.12 22.44 8.48
C LYS A 106 -8.16 22.95 7.04
N HIS A 107 -7.44 22.29 6.12
CA HIS A 107 -7.31 22.73 4.72
C HIS A 107 -7.64 21.60 3.74
N LEU A 108 -8.53 20.70 4.13
CA LEU A 108 -8.80 19.45 3.43
C LEU A 108 -9.01 19.62 1.91
N LYS A 109 -9.94 20.46 1.48
CA LYS A 109 -10.24 20.68 0.06
C LYS A 109 -9.05 21.17 -0.77
N GLN A 110 -8.21 22.04 -0.18
CA GLN A 110 -7.03 22.56 -0.88
C GLN A 110 -5.93 21.49 -0.96
N LEU A 111 -5.79 20.69 0.10
CA LEU A 111 -4.84 19.60 0.14
C LEU A 111 -5.23 18.51 -0.86
N THR A 112 -6.49 18.06 -0.83
CA THR A 112 -6.96 16.99 -1.73
C THR A 112 -6.87 17.39 -3.20
N SER A 113 -7.13 18.65 -3.55
CA SER A 113 -6.88 19.15 -4.92
C SER A 113 -5.42 19.05 -5.34
N LYS A 114 -4.47 19.23 -4.41
CA LYS A 114 -3.04 19.09 -4.70
C LYS A 114 -2.63 17.61 -4.79
N LEU A 115 -3.15 16.78 -3.89
CA LEU A 115 -2.91 15.33 -3.94
C LEU A 115 -3.44 14.73 -5.24
N GLN A 116 -4.66 15.11 -5.65
CA GLN A 116 -5.23 14.69 -6.93
C GLN A 116 -4.34 15.08 -8.10
N PHE A 117 -3.85 16.33 -8.13
CA PHE A 117 -2.94 16.80 -9.16
C PHE A 117 -1.65 15.95 -9.20
N ILE A 118 -1.07 15.61 -8.05
CA ILE A 118 0.12 14.75 -7.98
C ILE A 118 -0.19 13.33 -8.45
N SER A 119 -1.34 12.78 -8.03
CA SER A 119 -1.79 11.46 -8.48
C SER A 119 -1.90 11.38 -10.00
N ASP A 120 -2.63 12.34 -10.60
CA ASP A 120 -2.83 12.41 -12.05
C ASP A 120 -1.50 12.63 -12.81
N LEU A 121 -0.57 13.40 -12.20
CA LEU A 121 0.74 13.65 -12.80
C LEU A 121 1.61 12.38 -12.82
N LEU A 122 1.66 11.61 -11.72
CA LEU A 122 2.39 10.34 -11.65
C LEU A 122 1.85 9.34 -12.66
N ASP A 123 0.52 9.21 -12.75
CA ASP A 123 -0.12 8.33 -13.73
C ASP A 123 0.21 8.74 -15.17
N LYS A 124 0.12 10.03 -15.48
CA LYS A 124 0.43 10.57 -16.81
C LYS A 124 1.89 10.39 -17.22
N GLU A 125 2.82 10.65 -16.30
CA GLU A 125 4.26 10.50 -16.58
C GLU A 125 4.63 9.03 -16.74
N TYR A 126 4.03 8.12 -15.94
CA TYR A 126 4.23 6.68 -16.07
C TYR A 126 3.76 6.15 -17.41
N ILE A 127 2.53 6.48 -17.84
CA ILE A 127 1.98 6.08 -19.14
C ILE A 127 2.85 6.61 -20.28
N GLY A 128 3.34 7.85 -20.16
CA GLY A 128 4.20 8.48 -21.17
C GLY A 128 5.55 7.79 -21.37
N SER A 129 6.07 7.15 -20.33
CA SER A 129 7.36 6.44 -20.35
C SER A 129 7.26 4.94 -20.62
N HIS A 130 6.08 4.32 -20.47
CA HIS A 130 5.84 2.88 -20.58
C HIS A 130 4.76 2.58 -21.64
N GLN A 131 4.94 3.04 -22.87
CA GLN A 131 3.96 2.90 -23.97
C GLN A 131 3.65 1.44 -24.36
N ASP A 132 4.54 0.50 -24.04
CA ASP A 132 4.39 -0.93 -24.35
C ASP A 132 3.71 -1.72 -23.23
N ASP A 133 3.51 -1.13 -22.06
CA ASP A 133 2.81 -1.75 -20.93
C ASP A 133 1.34 -1.33 -20.95
N ASN A 134 0.42 -2.28 -20.97
CA ASN A 134 -1.03 -2.02 -20.93
C ASN A 134 -1.50 -1.44 -19.59
N SER A 135 -0.60 -0.91 -18.77
CA SER A 135 -0.94 -0.25 -17.52
C SER A 135 -1.45 1.17 -17.77
N PHE A 136 -2.65 1.45 -17.26
CA PHE A 136 -3.31 2.75 -17.40
C PHE A 136 -3.05 3.68 -16.21
N GLN A 137 -2.21 3.27 -15.26
CA GLN A 137 -1.88 4.05 -14.07
C GLN A 137 -0.51 3.69 -13.53
N TRP A 138 0.04 4.56 -12.71
CA TRP A 138 1.29 4.33 -12.00
C TRP A 138 1.19 3.11 -11.07
N THR A 139 2.16 2.21 -11.16
CA THR A 139 2.16 0.93 -10.42
C THR A 139 2.70 1.03 -9.00
N GLY A 140 3.21 2.20 -8.60
CA GLY A 140 3.64 2.49 -7.24
C GLY A 140 2.48 2.77 -6.28
N PHE A 141 2.78 2.94 -5.00
CA PHE A 141 1.80 3.29 -3.98
C PHE A 141 1.88 4.76 -3.54
N LYS A 142 0.74 5.32 -3.21
CA LYS A 142 0.57 6.70 -2.71
C LYS A 142 -0.22 6.64 -1.42
N VAL A 143 0.36 7.07 -0.30
CA VAL A 143 -0.33 7.01 0.99
C VAL A 143 -0.14 8.28 1.82
N VAL A 144 -1.21 8.71 2.47
CA VAL A 144 -1.18 9.74 3.50
C VAL A 144 -1.31 9.07 4.86
N VAL A 145 -0.30 9.28 5.71
CA VAL A 145 -0.27 8.76 7.09
C VAL A 145 -0.57 9.91 8.04
N ALA A 146 -1.66 9.80 8.78
CA ALA A 146 -2.16 10.83 9.68
C ALA A 146 -1.89 10.46 11.15
N PHE A 147 -1.25 11.37 11.88
CA PHE A 147 -0.98 11.21 13.30
C PHE A 147 -1.89 12.11 14.13
N VAL A 148 -2.46 11.54 15.20
CA VAL A 148 -3.25 12.31 16.17
C VAL A 148 -2.27 12.94 17.17
N GLY A 149 -2.16 14.26 17.17
CA GLY A 149 -1.28 14.98 18.11
C GLY A 149 -1.83 14.99 19.52
N GLU A 150 -0.97 15.11 20.52
CA GLU A 150 -1.33 15.14 21.96
C GLU A 150 -2.36 16.21 22.33
N ASN A 151 -2.41 17.32 21.57
CA ASN A 151 -3.36 18.43 21.75
C ASN A 151 -4.50 18.41 20.73
N SER A 152 -4.72 17.32 20.03
CA SER A 152 -5.86 17.18 19.15
C SER A 152 -7.10 17.05 20.03
N GLY A 153 -7.88 18.12 20.15
CA GLY A 153 -9.24 18.05 20.70
C GLY A 153 -9.97 16.87 20.03
N GLN A 154 -11.04 16.38 20.65
CA GLN A 154 -11.76 15.19 20.15
C GLN A 154 -12.03 15.30 18.64
N VAL A 155 -11.20 14.63 17.84
CA VAL A 155 -11.45 14.45 16.43
C VAL A 155 -12.58 13.43 16.34
N THR A 156 -13.75 13.86 15.95
CA THR A 156 -14.93 12.96 15.88
C THR A 156 -14.76 11.95 14.76
N GLY A 157 -15.32 10.74 14.92
CA GLY A 157 -15.28 9.70 13.90
C GLY A 157 -15.82 10.16 12.54
N SER A 158 -16.81 11.05 12.52
CA SER A 158 -17.36 11.63 11.28
C SER A 158 -16.35 12.53 10.54
N HIS A 159 -15.52 13.26 11.27
CA HIS A 159 -14.45 14.06 10.66
C HIS A 159 -13.35 13.18 10.08
N LEU A 160 -12.99 12.09 10.76
CA LEU A 160 -11.99 11.14 10.28
C LEU A 160 -12.47 10.44 9.01
N LYS A 161 -13.73 9.97 9.01
CA LYS A 161 -14.31 9.35 7.82
C LYS A 161 -14.34 10.30 6.63
N LYS A 162 -14.71 11.56 6.84
CA LYS A 162 -14.66 12.56 5.77
C LYS A 162 -13.24 12.80 5.25
N LEU A 163 -12.25 12.84 6.14
CA LEU A 163 -10.85 13.00 5.77
C LEU A 163 -10.37 11.80 4.92
N GLU A 164 -10.72 10.60 5.34
CA GLU A 164 -10.45 9.35 4.61
C GLU A 164 -11.09 9.38 3.23
N ASP A 165 -12.40 9.59 3.14
CA ASP A 165 -13.15 9.62 1.87
C ASP A 165 -12.54 10.62 0.87
N GLU A 166 -12.20 11.83 1.31
CA GLU A 166 -11.63 12.89 0.45
C GLU A 166 -10.20 12.56 -0.01
N ILE A 167 -9.37 11.92 0.84
CA ILE A 167 -8.00 11.52 0.48
C ILE A 167 -8.03 10.32 -0.48
N LEU A 168 -8.90 9.33 -0.24
CA LEU A 168 -9.12 8.22 -1.16
C LEU A 168 -9.61 8.71 -2.52
N CYS A 169 -10.55 9.65 -2.55
CA CYS A 169 -11.00 10.29 -3.79
C CYS A 169 -9.87 11.02 -4.55
N ALA A 170 -8.86 11.51 -3.85
CA ALA A 170 -7.67 12.12 -4.46
C ALA A 170 -6.63 11.10 -4.97
N GLY A 171 -6.93 9.79 -4.90
CA GLY A 171 -6.08 8.72 -5.40
C GLY A 171 -4.93 8.35 -4.47
N PHE A 172 -5.05 8.62 -3.18
CA PHE A 172 -4.11 8.22 -2.14
C PHE A 172 -4.76 7.27 -1.16
N ASP A 173 -4.06 6.24 -0.71
CA ASP A 173 -4.44 5.46 0.46
C ASP A 173 -4.34 6.33 1.71
N PHE A 174 -5.11 5.99 2.74
CA PHE A 174 -5.14 6.74 3.98
C PHE A 174 -4.99 5.82 5.18
N VAL A 175 -3.97 6.09 5.99
CA VAL A 175 -3.68 5.36 7.22
C VAL A 175 -3.66 6.35 8.38
N ILE A 176 -4.33 6.02 9.48
CA ILE A 176 -4.44 6.91 10.65
C ILE A 176 -4.04 6.22 11.95
N GLU A 177 -3.21 6.92 12.73
CA GLU A 177 -2.94 6.50 14.11
C GLU A 177 -4.18 6.71 14.97
N ARG A 178 -4.82 5.61 15.39
CA ARG A 178 -5.93 5.65 16.35
C ARG A 178 -5.36 5.60 17.76
N SER A 179 -5.65 6.61 18.56
CA SER A 179 -5.22 6.63 19.95
C SER A 179 -6.02 5.59 20.75
N THR A 180 -5.34 4.70 21.44
CA THR A 180 -5.90 3.62 22.28
C THR A 180 -6.85 4.08 23.41
N SER A 181 -6.93 5.38 23.66
CA SER A 181 -7.62 5.91 24.86
C SER A 181 -9.10 6.27 24.66
N SER A 182 -9.69 6.21 23.48
CA SER A 182 -11.01 6.82 23.30
C SER A 182 -12.16 5.97 22.74
N LEU A 183 -11.95 4.72 22.35
CA LEU A 183 -13.07 3.87 21.91
C LEU A 183 -12.77 2.39 22.20
N MET A 184 -12.99 1.98 23.45
CA MET A 184 -13.26 0.57 23.75
C MET A 184 -14.61 0.21 23.10
N SER A 185 -14.64 -0.05 21.80
CA SER A 185 -15.71 -0.82 21.18
C SER A 185 -15.25 -2.26 21.09
N GLU A 186 -15.95 -3.09 21.84
CA GLU A 186 -15.75 -4.54 21.89
C GLU A 186 -15.69 -5.13 20.48
N GLY A 187 -14.55 -5.76 20.12
CA GLY A 187 -14.49 -6.74 19.05
C GLY A 187 -13.66 -6.44 17.80
N ASN A 188 -13.00 -5.30 17.66
CA ASN A 188 -12.05 -5.11 16.55
C ASN A 188 -10.62 -5.14 17.07
N GLU A 189 -9.83 -6.11 16.60
CA GLU A 189 -8.38 -6.12 16.77
C GLU A 189 -7.81 -4.78 16.27
N GLU A 190 -7.15 -4.08 17.16
CA GLU A 190 -6.50 -2.79 16.87
C GLU A 190 -5.33 -3.07 15.93
N THR A 191 -5.56 -2.88 14.62
CA THR A 191 -4.49 -3.00 13.63
C THR A 191 -3.52 -1.85 13.86
N ASP A 192 -2.25 -2.14 14.11
CA ASP A 192 -1.21 -1.13 14.23
C ASP A 192 -1.09 -0.37 12.90
N ILE A 193 -1.00 0.95 12.96
CA ILE A 193 -0.76 1.83 11.80
C ILE A 193 0.43 1.35 10.94
N MET A 194 1.43 0.76 11.57
CA MET A 194 2.61 0.23 10.88
C MET A 194 2.29 -1.06 10.12
N ASP A 195 1.40 -1.91 10.65
CA ASP A 195 0.95 -3.13 9.97
C ASP A 195 0.08 -2.79 8.76
N GLU A 196 -0.83 -1.80 8.89
CA GLU A 196 -1.65 -1.31 7.79
C GLU A 196 -0.78 -0.71 6.67
N LEU A 197 0.18 0.15 7.03
CA LEU A 197 1.12 0.72 6.08
C LEU A 197 2.00 -0.35 5.42
N LYS A 198 2.43 -1.35 6.20
CA LYS A 198 3.21 -2.47 5.70
C LYS A 198 2.42 -3.30 4.69
N ALA A 199 1.14 -3.56 4.94
CA ALA A 199 0.27 -4.26 4.00
C ALA A 199 0.16 -3.51 2.65
N ILE A 200 0.00 -2.18 2.66
CA ILE A 200 0.00 -1.35 1.44
C ILE A 200 1.32 -1.51 0.68
N VAL A 201 2.45 -1.41 1.37
CA VAL A 201 3.79 -1.51 0.78
C VAL A 201 4.05 -2.91 0.22
N GLU A 202 3.59 -3.97 0.91
CA GLU A 202 3.76 -5.37 0.47
C GLU A 202 2.89 -5.74 -0.75
N THR A 203 1.80 -5.02 -1.02
CA THR A 203 0.98 -5.24 -2.21
C THR A 203 1.53 -4.56 -3.46
N THR A 204 2.53 -3.70 -3.32
CA THR A 204 3.14 -2.96 -4.42
C THR A 204 4.02 -3.86 -5.27
N ARG A 205 3.95 -3.70 -6.59
CA ARG A 205 4.83 -4.37 -7.53
C ARG A 205 6.16 -3.62 -7.62
N TRP A 206 7.21 -4.22 -7.09
CA TRP A 206 8.54 -3.63 -7.11
C TRP A 206 9.31 -4.04 -8.36
N PRO A 207 9.92 -3.11 -9.13
CA PRO A 207 10.68 -3.43 -10.33
C PRO A 207 11.82 -4.43 -10.09
N GLU A 208 12.51 -4.31 -8.97
CA GLU A 208 13.66 -5.15 -8.57
C GLU A 208 13.28 -6.09 -7.41
N MET A 209 12.18 -6.85 -7.57
CA MET A 209 11.80 -7.86 -6.56
C MET A 209 12.42 -9.21 -6.90
N ARG A 210 12.76 -9.98 -5.87
CA ARG A 210 13.20 -11.37 -5.97
C ARG A 210 12.10 -12.27 -5.44
N LEU A 211 11.58 -13.15 -6.27
CA LEU A 211 10.60 -14.13 -5.85
C LEU A 211 11.25 -15.11 -4.87
N VAL A 212 10.56 -15.42 -3.79
CA VAL A 212 10.97 -16.46 -2.85
C VAL A 212 10.64 -17.80 -3.50
N ASN A 213 11.68 -18.60 -3.84
CA ASN A 213 11.47 -19.95 -4.31
C ASN A 213 10.95 -20.83 -3.15
N GLU A 214 9.85 -21.53 -3.36
CA GLU A 214 9.24 -22.42 -2.36
C GLU A 214 10.21 -23.47 -1.77
N ASN A 215 11.33 -23.74 -2.44
CA ASN A 215 12.34 -24.69 -2.00
C ASN A 215 13.32 -24.15 -0.93
N GLU A 216 13.33 -22.84 -0.63
CA GLU A 216 14.21 -22.24 0.38
C GLU A 216 13.48 -21.81 1.65
N ALA A 217 12.17 -21.75 1.63
CA ALA A 217 11.37 -21.54 2.82
C ALA A 217 11.39 -22.80 3.70
N LYS A 218 12.37 -22.89 4.60
CA LYS A 218 12.26 -23.78 5.76
C LYS A 218 11.00 -23.37 6.52
N SER A 219 9.96 -24.16 6.33
CA SER A 219 8.63 -24.02 6.87
C SER A 219 8.60 -23.59 8.35
N PRO A 220 7.89 -22.55 8.72
CA PRO A 220 7.06 -22.64 9.92
C PRO A 220 6.04 -23.76 9.60
N GLN A 221 5.88 -24.73 10.47
CA GLN A 221 4.93 -25.82 10.34
C GLN A 221 3.53 -25.23 10.08
N VAL A 222 3.17 -25.16 8.80
CA VAL A 222 1.78 -24.88 8.40
C VAL A 222 1.00 -26.13 8.78
N PRO A 223 -0.11 -26.01 9.54
CA PRO A 223 -0.94 -27.17 9.87
C PRO A 223 -1.32 -27.90 8.57
N GLU A 224 -1.20 -29.22 8.55
CA GLU A 224 -1.51 -30.13 7.41
C GLU A 224 -2.84 -29.87 6.69
N THR A 225 -3.72 -29.12 7.33
CA THR A 225 -5.03 -28.69 6.81
C THR A 225 -4.96 -27.70 5.65
N THR A 226 -3.91 -26.86 5.57
CA THR A 226 -3.83 -25.79 4.54
C THR A 226 -3.30 -26.31 3.21
N GLU A 227 -2.37 -27.27 3.21
CA GLU A 227 -1.88 -27.90 1.97
C GLU A 227 -2.98 -28.70 1.26
N LYS A 228 -3.83 -29.40 2.02
CA LYS A 228 -4.98 -30.11 1.44
C LYS A 228 -6.03 -29.16 0.83
N LEU A 229 -6.18 -27.96 1.38
CA LEU A 229 -7.10 -26.94 0.83
C LEU A 229 -6.60 -26.36 -0.50
N VAL A 230 -5.30 -26.11 -0.64
CA VAL A 230 -4.73 -25.57 -1.88
C VAL A 230 -4.75 -26.60 -3.01
N THR A 231 -4.40 -27.86 -2.72
CA THR A 231 -4.48 -28.95 -3.71
C THR A 231 -5.91 -29.21 -4.17
N ASN A 232 -6.89 -29.11 -3.26
CA ASN A 232 -8.30 -29.23 -3.60
C ASN A 232 -8.80 -28.07 -4.49
N LEU A 233 -8.29 -26.85 -4.31
CA LEU A 233 -8.68 -25.69 -5.13
C LEU A 233 -8.24 -25.83 -6.60
N ASP A 234 -7.05 -26.30 -6.86
CA ASP A 234 -6.55 -26.52 -8.23
C ASP A 234 -7.33 -27.63 -8.94
N GLU A 235 -7.69 -28.71 -8.22
CA GLU A 235 -8.55 -29.77 -8.75
C GLU A 235 -9.97 -29.25 -9.05
N ILE A 236 -10.51 -28.36 -8.21
CA ILE A 236 -11.83 -27.76 -8.40
C ILE A 236 -11.82 -26.83 -9.60
N VAL A 237 -10.82 -25.98 -9.75
CA VAL A 237 -10.68 -25.07 -10.92
C VAL A 237 -10.57 -25.88 -12.20
N SER A 238 -9.73 -26.92 -12.24
CA SER A 238 -9.59 -27.81 -13.40
C SER A 238 -10.89 -28.54 -13.73
N SER A 239 -11.67 -28.93 -12.72
CA SER A 239 -12.98 -29.59 -12.89
C SER A 239 -14.04 -28.62 -13.41
N LEU A 240 -14.01 -27.36 -12.97
CA LEU A 240 -14.89 -26.29 -13.47
C LEU A 240 -14.63 -25.97 -14.94
N ASP A 241 -13.37 -25.88 -15.36
CA ASP A 241 -13.02 -25.61 -16.74
C ASP A 241 -13.48 -26.74 -17.66
N LYS A 242 -13.28 -28.00 -17.28
CA LYS A 242 -13.80 -29.16 -18.02
C LYS A 242 -15.33 -29.19 -18.08
N ALA A 243 -16.00 -28.86 -16.98
CA ALA A 243 -17.44 -28.80 -16.94
C ALA A 243 -18.01 -27.70 -17.85
N LYS A 244 -17.34 -26.54 -17.89
CA LYS A 244 -17.68 -25.42 -18.79
C LYS A 244 -17.52 -25.80 -20.25
N GLU A 245 -16.42 -26.44 -20.61
CA GLU A 245 -16.17 -26.93 -21.96
C GLU A 245 -17.21 -27.93 -22.38
N THR A 246 -17.52 -28.94 -21.55
CA THR A 246 -18.55 -29.94 -21.82
C THR A 246 -19.95 -29.31 -21.98
N ALA A 247 -20.31 -28.38 -21.08
CA ALA A 247 -21.58 -27.68 -21.14
C ALA A 247 -21.75 -26.86 -22.42
N SER A 248 -20.64 -26.32 -22.97
CA SER A 248 -20.66 -25.54 -24.23
C SER A 248 -21.04 -26.38 -25.45
N HIS A 249 -20.82 -27.71 -25.41
CA HIS A 249 -21.17 -28.65 -26.50
C HIS A 249 -22.57 -29.19 -26.40
N ILE A 250 -23.31 -28.96 -25.30
CA ILE A 250 -24.72 -29.41 -25.12
C ILE A 250 -25.63 -28.36 -25.76
N SER A 251 -26.26 -28.72 -26.88
CA SER A 251 -27.15 -27.83 -27.62
C SER A 251 -28.53 -27.66 -26.97
N ASN A 252 -28.98 -28.62 -26.20
CA ASN A 252 -30.28 -28.56 -25.51
C ASN A 252 -30.11 -27.76 -24.20
N TYR A 253 -30.93 -26.72 -24.05
CA TYR A 253 -30.89 -25.81 -22.90
C TYR A 253 -31.21 -26.52 -21.57
N ASP A 254 -32.22 -27.41 -21.55
CA ASP A 254 -32.63 -28.10 -20.33
C ASP A 254 -31.61 -29.15 -19.89
N GLU A 255 -31.05 -29.89 -20.82
CA GLU A 255 -29.95 -30.84 -20.56
C GLU A 255 -28.69 -30.15 -20.07
N ARG A 256 -28.34 -29.00 -20.68
CA ARG A 256 -27.19 -28.20 -20.24
C ARG A 256 -27.36 -27.68 -18.83
N ASN A 257 -28.57 -27.18 -18.46
CA ASN A 257 -28.83 -26.69 -17.11
C ASN A 257 -28.81 -27.82 -16.08
N ALA A 258 -29.35 -28.98 -16.41
CA ALA A 258 -29.32 -30.18 -15.56
C ALA A 258 -27.85 -30.60 -15.29
N TYR A 259 -27.04 -30.67 -16.35
CA TYR A 259 -25.62 -31.02 -16.26
C TYR A 259 -24.83 -30.03 -15.39
N VAL A 260 -25.02 -28.72 -15.61
CA VAL A 260 -24.32 -27.66 -14.83
C VAL A 260 -24.70 -27.74 -13.35
N LYS A 261 -25.99 -27.93 -13.06
CA LYS A 261 -26.48 -28.08 -11.68
C LYS A 261 -25.89 -29.31 -10.98
N GLU A 262 -25.84 -30.45 -11.65
CA GLU A 262 -25.26 -31.68 -11.12
C GLU A 262 -23.75 -31.47 -10.80
N LYS A 263 -22.98 -30.80 -11.70
CA LYS A 263 -21.58 -30.56 -11.50
C LYS A 263 -21.28 -29.53 -10.40
N VAL A 264 -22.11 -28.53 -10.25
CA VAL A 264 -21.99 -27.56 -9.13
C VAL A 264 -22.28 -28.26 -7.81
N ASP A 265 -23.33 -29.10 -7.72
CA ASP A 265 -23.65 -29.86 -6.51
C ASP A 265 -22.51 -30.85 -6.15
N GLU A 266 -21.87 -31.49 -7.13
CA GLU A 266 -20.72 -32.36 -6.92
C GLU A 266 -19.51 -31.59 -6.35
N LEU A 267 -19.21 -30.38 -6.88
CA LEU A 267 -18.10 -29.53 -6.42
C LEU A 267 -18.38 -28.98 -5.02
N LEU A 268 -19.61 -28.59 -4.71
CA LEU A 268 -19.99 -28.11 -3.37
C LEU A 268 -19.82 -29.22 -2.32
N ARG A 269 -20.14 -30.47 -2.64
CA ARG A 269 -19.90 -31.62 -1.74
C ARG A 269 -18.39 -31.84 -1.50
N LYS A 270 -17.53 -31.62 -2.50
CA LYS A 270 -16.07 -31.72 -2.34
C LYS A 270 -15.49 -30.62 -1.48
N LEU A 271 -16.13 -29.45 -1.44
CA LEU A 271 -15.75 -28.32 -0.57
C LEU A 271 -16.22 -28.46 0.88
N ASN A 272 -16.98 -29.53 1.22
CA ASN A 272 -17.57 -29.69 2.57
C ASN A 272 -18.47 -28.51 3.01
N VAL A 273 -19.15 -27.86 2.08
CA VAL A 273 -20.16 -26.83 2.35
C VAL A 273 -21.55 -27.44 2.27
#